data_673087037c2a43bbe9fbb8c4badfcb5d
#
_entry.id   673087037c2a43bbe9fbb8c4badfcb5d
#
_cell.length_a   1.000
_cell.length_b   1.000
_cell.length_c   1.000
_cell.angle_alpha   90.00
_cell.angle_beta   90.00
_cell.angle_gamma   90.00
#
_symmetry.space_group_name_H-M   'P 1'
#
loop_
_entity.id
_entity.type
_entity.pdbx_description
1 polymer ?
#
loop_
_entity_poly.entity_id
_entity_poly.type
_entity_poly.pdbx_seq_one_letter_code
_entity_poly.pdbx_strand_id
1 'polypeptide(L)'
;MAVIPDFKAITINDFLLQNVAPGSTIFTDGLKTFTGLDRVFHHIPRTQPLRTQLHQGAKSVVPLADRAIGNLQQWLLGTHHGVSRAQLQVYLDEFVFRHNRRRQPMAAFQTLLGLGTVHRSTHYDSIRRARDLSRLRGRA
;
A
#
# COMPACT_ATOMS: atom_id res chain seq x y z
N MET A 1 -1.56 -2.82 -0.31
CA MET A 1 -0.45 -1.83 -0.42
C MET A 1 0.74 -2.54 -1.04
N ALA A 2 1.58 -1.84 -1.82
CA ALA A 2 2.78 -2.44 -2.40
C ALA A 2 3.92 -1.42 -2.48
N VAL A 3 5.15 -1.93 -2.41
CA VAL A 3 6.36 -1.15 -2.68
C VAL A 3 6.52 -1.08 -4.19
N ILE A 4 6.55 0.13 -4.73
CA ILE A 4 6.81 0.37 -6.15
C ILE A 4 8.24 0.91 -6.35
N PRO A 5 8.89 0.62 -7.49
CA PRO A 5 10.29 1.01 -7.73
C PRO A 5 10.46 2.52 -7.84
N ASP A 6 9.53 3.20 -8.46
CA ASP A 6 9.53 4.64 -8.65
C ASP A 6 8.09 5.21 -8.67
N PHE A 7 7.98 6.53 -8.74
CA PHE A 7 6.70 7.24 -8.75
C PHE A 7 6.38 7.82 -10.15
N LYS A 8 6.67 7.05 -11.20
CA LYS A 8 6.33 7.43 -12.58
C LYS A 8 4.92 7.02 -12.94
N ALA A 9 4.31 7.75 -13.86
CA ALA A 9 2.94 7.48 -14.32
C ALA A 9 2.77 6.04 -14.83
N ILE A 10 3.74 5.51 -15.57
CA ILE A 10 3.70 4.15 -16.09
C ILE A 10 3.67 3.11 -14.97
N THR A 11 4.51 3.26 -13.96
CA THR A 11 4.59 2.36 -12.81
C THR A 11 3.30 2.36 -11.99
N ILE A 12 2.71 3.55 -11.82
CA ILE A 12 1.44 3.70 -11.10
C ILE A 12 0.29 3.08 -11.91
N ASN A 13 0.25 3.32 -13.22
CA ASN A 13 -0.77 2.76 -14.09
C ASN A 13 -0.71 1.24 -14.10
N ASP A 14 0.48 0.64 -14.24
CA ASP A 14 0.67 -0.80 -14.21
C ASP A 14 0.22 -1.40 -12.86
N PHE A 15 0.58 -0.75 -11.76
CA PHE A 15 0.13 -1.16 -10.44
C PHE A 15 -1.40 -1.12 -10.30
N LEU A 16 -2.04 -0.07 -10.79
CA LEU A 16 -3.50 0.07 -10.73
C LEU A 16 -4.20 -0.95 -11.61
N LEU A 17 -3.71 -1.20 -12.82
CA LEU A 17 -4.26 -2.20 -13.74
C LEU A 17 -4.20 -3.62 -13.17
N GLN A 18 -3.16 -3.93 -12.40
CA GLN A 18 -3.01 -5.24 -11.76
C GLN A 18 -3.88 -5.43 -10.51
N ASN A 19 -4.26 -4.33 -9.83
CA ASN A 19 -4.87 -4.40 -8.49
C ASN A 19 -6.28 -3.82 -8.40
N VAL A 20 -6.74 -3.10 -9.41
CA VAL A 20 -8.04 -2.40 -9.42
C VAL A 20 -8.83 -2.80 -10.66
N ALA A 21 -10.10 -3.15 -10.47
CA ALA A 21 -10.97 -3.51 -11.58
C ALA A 21 -11.17 -2.32 -12.54
N PRO A 22 -11.11 -2.52 -13.87
CA PRO A 22 -11.43 -1.49 -14.85
C PRO A 22 -12.79 -0.86 -14.58
N GLY A 23 -12.94 0.44 -14.85
CA GLY A 23 -14.17 1.19 -14.59
C GLY A 23 -14.38 1.60 -13.13
N SER A 24 -13.45 1.23 -12.21
CA SER A 24 -13.52 1.70 -10.82
C SER A 24 -13.29 3.21 -10.72
N THR A 25 -13.89 3.84 -9.72
CA THR A 25 -13.64 5.26 -9.42
C THR A 25 -12.39 5.41 -8.54
N ILE A 26 -11.41 6.19 -9.01
CA ILE A 26 -10.16 6.46 -8.33
C ILE A 26 -10.09 7.95 -7.94
N PHE A 27 -9.89 8.20 -6.66
CA PHE A 27 -9.65 9.53 -6.13
C PHE A 27 -8.15 9.74 -5.87
N THR A 28 -7.59 10.83 -6.38
CA THR A 28 -6.19 11.20 -6.17
C THR A 28 -6.07 12.64 -5.66
N ASP A 29 -4.89 13.01 -5.22
CA ASP A 29 -4.55 14.39 -4.81
C ASP A 29 -4.26 15.33 -6.00
N GLY A 30 -4.41 14.83 -7.23
CA GLY A 30 -4.25 15.62 -8.46
C GLY A 30 -2.80 15.82 -8.91
N LEU A 31 -1.84 15.04 -8.39
CA LEU A 31 -0.47 15.05 -8.89
C LEU A 31 -0.42 14.64 -10.37
N LYS A 32 0.50 15.26 -11.14
CA LYS A 32 0.68 14.99 -12.58
C LYS A 32 1.06 13.53 -12.89
N THR A 33 1.59 12.80 -11.93
CA THR A 33 1.91 11.38 -12.06
C THR A 33 0.69 10.48 -12.26
N PHE A 34 -0.51 10.97 -11.95
CA PHE A 34 -1.77 10.26 -12.18
C PHE A 34 -2.40 10.55 -13.56
N THR A 35 -1.61 11.09 -14.49
CA THR A 35 -2.09 11.38 -15.86
C THR A 35 -2.35 10.07 -16.63
N GLY A 36 -3.46 10.04 -17.39
CA GLY A 36 -3.81 8.90 -18.25
C GLY A 36 -4.68 7.83 -17.59
N LEU A 37 -5.02 7.97 -16.31
CA LEU A 37 -5.92 7.04 -15.61
C LEU A 37 -7.35 7.08 -16.21
N ASP A 38 -7.77 8.19 -16.78
CA ASP A 38 -9.11 8.39 -17.33
C ASP A 38 -9.47 7.43 -18.47
N ARG A 39 -8.46 6.78 -19.07
CA ARG A 39 -8.65 5.81 -20.17
C ARG A 39 -9.27 4.49 -19.69
N VAL A 40 -9.05 4.12 -18.45
CA VAL A 40 -9.43 2.81 -17.89
C VAL A 40 -10.31 2.95 -16.64
N PHE A 41 -10.15 4.05 -15.90
CA PHE A 41 -10.80 4.28 -14.62
C PHE A 41 -11.58 5.59 -14.63
N HIS A 42 -12.59 5.70 -13.79
CA HIS A 42 -13.22 6.99 -13.49
C HIS A 42 -12.33 7.77 -12.54
N HIS A 43 -11.36 8.53 -13.08
CA HIS A 43 -10.40 9.29 -12.29
C HIS A 43 -10.99 10.64 -11.87
N ILE A 44 -11.00 10.88 -10.58
CA ILE A 44 -11.47 12.13 -9.98
C ILE A 44 -10.33 12.75 -9.17
N PRO A 45 -9.57 13.70 -9.76
CA PRO A 45 -8.54 14.43 -9.03
C PRO A 45 -9.22 15.38 -8.03
N ARG A 46 -8.86 15.25 -6.76
CA ARG A 46 -9.31 16.13 -5.68
C ARG A 46 -8.15 17.04 -5.27
N THR A 47 -8.12 18.22 -5.86
CA THR A 47 -7.14 19.25 -5.50
C THR A 47 -7.74 20.22 -4.49
N GLN A 48 -6.97 20.57 -3.46
CA GLN A 48 -7.34 21.70 -2.60
C GLN A 48 -6.82 22.99 -3.22
N PRO A 49 -7.61 24.09 -3.18
CA PRO A 49 -7.11 25.40 -3.56
C PRO A 49 -5.88 25.75 -2.70
N LEU A 50 -4.87 26.37 -3.33
CA LEU A 50 -3.61 26.76 -2.67
C LEU A 50 -3.84 27.54 -1.36
N ARG A 51 -4.87 28.38 -1.34
CA ARG A 51 -5.27 29.18 -0.19
C ARG A 51 -5.68 28.33 1.03
N THR A 52 -6.27 27.14 0.78
CA THR A 52 -6.71 26.22 1.83
C THR A 52 -5.55 25.38 2.36
N GLN A 53 -4.53 25.12 1.53
CA GLN A 53 -3.34 24.35 1.93
C GLN A 53 -2.46 25.10 2.94
N LEU A 54 -2.50 26.43 2.92
CA LEU A 54 -1.71 27.29 3.80
C LEU A 54 -2.31 27.45 5.21
N HIS A 55 -3.52 26.96 5.45
CA HIS A 55 -4.17 27.06 6.77
C HIS A 55 -3.92 25.77 7.56
N GLN A 56 -3.43 25.93 8.79
CA GLN A 56 -3.37 24.83 9.76
C GLN A 56 -4.79 24.30 9.99
N GLY A 57 -5.01 23.03 9.65
CA GLY A 57 -6.32 22.39 9.75
C GLY A 57 -7.03 22.11 8.42
N ALA A 58 -6.35 22.27 7.26
CA ALA A 58 -6.90 21.87 5.97
C ALA A 58 -7.35 20.39 5.99
N LYS A 59 -8.61 20.15 5.66
CA LYS A 59 -9.16 18.79 5.60
C LYS A 59 -8.46 18.03 4.48
N SER A 60 -8.04 16.80 4.77
CA SER A 60 -7.48 15.89 3.77
C SER A 60 -8.42 15.73 2.56
N VAL A 61 -7.84 15.69 1.38
CA VAL A 61 -8.54 15.50 0.09
C VAL A 61 -8.93 14.02 -0.09
N VAL A 62 -8.13 13.12 0.49
CA VAL A 62 -8.30 11.66 0.45
C VAL A 62 -8.24 11.06 1.87
N PRO A 63 -9.20 11.40 2.75
CA PRO A 63 -9.10 11.15 4.19
C PRO A 63 -8.95 9.68 4.57
N LEU A 64 -9.48 8.77 3.74
CA LEU A 64 -9.34 7.33 4.01
C LEU A 64 -7.92 6.85 3.72
N ALA A 65 -7.30 7.32 2.65
CA ALA A 65 -5.92 6.99 2.30
C ALA A 65 -4.95 7.57 3.35
N ASP A 66 -5.13 8.83 3.72
CA ASP A 66 -4.28 9.50 4.72
C ASP A 66 -4.38 8.83 6.09
N ARG A 67 -5.58 8.42 6.49
CA ARG A 67 -5.77 7.66 7.72
C ARG A 67 -5.07 6.30 7.67
N ALA A 68 -5.15 5.59 6.55
CA ALA A 68 -4.48 4.30 6.39
C ALA A 68 -2.95 4.46 6.41
N ILE A 69 -2.42 5.50 5.75
CA ILE A 69 -0.99 5.83 5.75
C ILE A 69 -0.53 6.25 7.15
N GLY A 70 -1.27 7.11 7.83
CA GLY A 70 -0.97 7.54 9.18
C GLY A 70 -0.92 6.36 10.18
N ASN A 71 -1.90 5.46 10.09
CA ASN A 71 -1.91 4.24 10.92
C ASN A 71 -0.72 3.33 10.61
N LEU A 72 -0.34 3.18 9.34
CA LEU A 72 0.85 2.42 8.93
C LEU A 72 2.13 3.03 9.53
N GLN A 73 2.30 4.35 9.42
CA GLN A 73 3.46 5.06 9.95
C GLN A 73 3.56 4.89 11.47
N GLN A 74 2.47 5.10 12.18
CA GLN A 74 2.40 4.91 13.64
C GLN A 74 2.77 3.48 14.04
N TRP A 75 2.25 2.49 13.33
CA TRP A 75 2.53 1.10 13.60
C TRP A 75 4.00 0.73 13.34
N LEU A 76 4.57 1.18 12.20
CA LEU A 76 5.97 0.94 11.88
C LEU A 76 6.93 1.58 12.88
N LEU A 77 6.65 2.81 13.31
CA LEU A 77 7.48 3.53 14.27
C LEU A 77 7.33 2.97 15.69
N GLY A 78 6.08 2.72 16.13
CA GLY A 78 5.80 2.29 17.50
C GLY A 78 6.16 0.83 17.79
N THR A 79 6.08 -0.05 16.79
CA THR A 79 6.32 -1.49 17.00
C THR A 79 7.71 -1.93 16.54
N HIS A 80 8.21 -1.35 15.45
CA HIS A 80 9.42 -1.83 14.78
C HIS A 80 10.58 -0.82 14.78
N HIS A 81 10.37 0.39 15.30
CA HIS A 81 11.37 1.47 15.35
C HIS A 81 12.05 1.77 14.00
N GLY A 82 11.35 1.44 12.91
CA GLY A 82 11.83 1.53 11.55
C GLY A 82 12.04 0.16 10.90
N VAL A 83 11.90 0.12 9.58
CA VAL A 83 11.98 -1.10 8.78
C VAL A 83 12.90 -0.88 7.61
N SER A 84 13.75 -1.87 7.30
CA SER A 84 14.60 -1.79 6.11
C SER A 84 13.73 -1.79 4.85
N ARG A 85 14.13 -1.00 3.84
CA ARG A 85 13.44 -0.93 2.55
C ARG A 85 13.27 -2.31 1.90
N ALA A 86 14.20 -3.21 2.15
CA ALA A 86 14.21 -4.56 1.61
C ALA A 86 13.12 -5.47 2.19
N GLN A 87 12.68 -5.20 3.40
CA GLN A 87 11.68 -5.99 4.12
C GLN A 87 10.30 -5.30 4.14
N LEU A 88 10.23 -4.06 3.66
CA LEU A 88 9.02 -3.23 3.77
C LEU A 88 7.77 -3.93 3.24
N GLN A 89 7.88 -4.69 2.13
CA GLN A 89 6.70 -5.38 1.57
C GLN A 89 6.08 -6.37 2.55
N VAL A 90 6.88 -7.12 3.28
CA VAL A 90 6.38 -8.09 4.29
C VAL A 90 5.56 -7.38 5.37
N TYR A 91 6.04 -6.23 5.84
CA TYR A 91 5.32 -5.43 6.82
C TYR A 91 4.05 -4.79 6.24
N LEU A 92 4.08 -4.37 4.99
CA LEU A 92 2.87 -3.87 4.31
C LEU A 92 1.80 -4.96 4.20
N ASP A 93 2.19 -6.18 3.89
CA ASP A 93 1.26 -7.32 3.78
C ASP A 93 0.65 -7.64 5.15
N GLU A 94 1.45 -7.66 6.21
CA GLU A 94 0.96 -7.83 7.58
C GLU A 94 0.01 -6.69 7.99
N PHE A 95 0.39 -5.43 7.72
CA PHE A 95 -0.46 -4.28 8.02
C PHE A 95 -1.80 -4.37 7.30
N VAL A 96 -1.82 -4.68 6.00
CA VAL A 96 -3.03 -4.82 5.19
C VAL A 96 -3.91 -5.95 5.74
N PHE A 97 -3.32 -7.09 6.10
CA PHE A 97 -4.04 -8.20 6.73
C PHE A 97 -4.74 -7.76 8.01
N ARG A 98 -4.03 -7.11 8.93
CA ARG A 98 -4.56 -6.61 10.21
C ARG A 98 -5.60 -5.51 9.99
N HIS A 99 -5.31 -4.54 9.11
CA HIS A 99 -6.19 -3.41 8.83
C HIS A 99 -7.54 -3.86 8.28
N ASN A 100 -7.55 -4.79 7.35
CA ASN A 100 -8.77 -5.28 6.72
C ASN A 100 -9.64 -6.10 7.70
N ARG A 101 -9.02 -6.79 8.66
CA ARG A 101 -9.72 -7.64 9.64
C ARG A 101 -9.93 -7.01 11.01
N ARG A 102 -9.59 -5.73 11.20
CA ARG A 102 -9.64 -5.04 12.50
C ARG A 102 -11.02 -5.06 13.19
N ARG A 103 -12.08 -5.23 12.41
CA ARG A 103 -13.47 -5.32 12.93
C ARG A 103 -13.92 -6.76 13.19
N GLN A 104 -13.15 -7.75 12.81
CA GLN A 104 -13.46 -9.18 12.93
C GLN A 104 -12.23 -9.97 13.42
N PRO A 105 -11.79 -9.78 14.67
CA PRO A 105 -10.57 -10.40 15.18
C PRO A 105 -10.64 -11.93 15.18
N MET A 106 -11.81 -12.51 15.41
CA MET A 106 -12.00 -13.96 15.35
C MET A 106 -11.77 -14.52 13.94
N ALA A 107 -12.27 -13.84 12.89
CA ALA A 107 -12.02 -14.24 11.51
C ALA A 107 -10.52 -14.11 11.14
N ALA A 108 -9.81 -13.11 11.70
CA ALA A 108 -8.37 -13.01 11.54
C ALA A 108 -7.65 -14.20 12.18
N PHE A 109 -8.03 -14.58 13.39
CA PHE A 109 -7.46 -15.72 14.10
C PHE A 109 -7.69 -17.04 13.34
N GLN A 110 -8.91 -17.32 12.90
CA GLN A 110 -9.25 -18.50 12.10
C GLN A 110 -8.45 -18.55 10.79
N THR A 111 -8.28 -17.41 10.12
CA THR A 111 -7.46 -17.33 8.89
C THR A 111 -6.00 -17.67 9.20
N LEU A 112 -5.44 -17.15 10.29
CA LEU A 112 -4.06 -17.44 10.71
C LEU A 112 -3.88 -18.92 11.07
N LEU A 113 -4.84 -19.53 11.76
CA LEU A 113 -4.82 -20.97 12.04
C LEU A 113 -4.84 -21.78 10.74
N GLY A 114 -5.74 -21.46 9.80
CA GLY A 114 -5.82 -22.13 8.52
C GLY A 114 -4.52 -22.02 7.70
N LEU A 115 -3.91 -20.84 7.68
CA LEU A 115 -2.62 -20.62 7.02
C LEU A 115 -1.49 -21.36 7.74
N GLY A 116 -1.49 -21.38 9.07
CA GLY A 116 -0.48 -22.04 9.87
C GLY A 116 -0.47 -23.57 9.72
N THR A 117 -1.62 -24.17 9.42
CA THR A 117 -1.74 -25.61 9.20
C THR A 117 -1.33 -26.06 7.79
N VAL A 118 -1.41 -25.17 6.81
CA VAL A 118 -1.16 -25.48 5.38
C VAL A 118 0.22 -25.01 4.92
N HIS A 119 0.78 -23.96 5.52
CA HIS A 119 2.04 -23.35 5.08
C HIS A 119 3.18 -23.67 6.04
N ARG A 120 4.35 -23.98 5.47
CA ARG A 120 5.59 -24.05 6.26
C ARG A 120 5.85 -22.73 6.96
N SER A 121 6.34 -22.81 8.19
CA SER A 121 6.76 -21.62 8.94
C SER A 121 7.78 -20.81 8.13
N THR A 122 7.56 -19.50 8.08
CA THR A 122 8.46 -18.58 7.39
C THR A 122 9.64 -18.25 8.31
N HIS A 123 10.85 -18.67 7.94
CA HIS A 123 12.08 -18.32 8.65
C HIS A 123 12.71 -17.06 8.03
N TYR A 124 13.51 -16.36 8.83
CA TYR A 124 14.23 -15.16 8.38
C TYR A 124 15.03 -15.38 7.09
N ASP A 125 15.66 -16.54 6.96
CA ASP A 125 16.43 -16.90 5.76
C ASP A 125 15.57 -17.06 4.51
N SER A 126 14.31 -17.52 4.63
CA SER A 126 13.40 -17.60 3.48
C SER A 126 12.97 -16.22 2.99
N ILE A 127 12.75 -15.28 3.91
CA ILE A 127 12.45 -13.87 3.58
C ILE A 127 13.64 -13.23 2.88
N ARG A 128 14.86 -13.51 3.36
CA ARG A 128 16.10 -13.00 2.78
C ARG A 128 16.35 -13.53 1.37
N ARG A 129 16.14 -14.83 1.13
CA ARG A 129 16.30 -15.46 -0.19
C ARG A 129 15.28 -14.95 -1.20
N ALA A 130 14.01 -14.75 -0.82
CA ALA A 130 12.99 -14.17 -1.69
C ALA A 130 13.38 -12.76 -2.17
N ARG A 131 14.06 -11.99 -1.33
CA ARG A 131 14.62 -10.67 -1.67
C ARG A 131 15.71 -10.73 -2.74
N ASP A 132 16.62 -11.72 -2.64
CA ASP A 132 17.74 -11.83 -3.57
C ASP A 132 17.25 -12.26 -4.97
N LEU A 133 16.22 -13.10 -5.04
CA LEU A 133 15.57 -13.48 -6.29
C LEU A 133 14.84 -12.30 -6.96
N SER A 134 14.21 -11.42 -6.19
CA SER A 134 13.56 -10.23 -6.73
C SER A 134 14.56 -9.22 -7.32
N ARG A 135 15.76 -9.12 -6.73
CA ARG A 135 16.86 -8.28 -7.25
C ARG A 135 17.43 -8.79 -8.57
N LEU A 136 17.47 -10.11 -8.77
CA LEU A 136 17.96 -10.72 -10.00
C LEU A 136 16.97 -10.52 -11.16
N ARG A 137 15.66 -10.57 -10.89
CA ARG A 137 14.62 -10.30 -11.91
C ARG A 137 14.53 -8.84 -12.36
N GLY A 138 14.95 -7.90 -11.54
CA GLY A 138 14.95 -6.47 -11.87
C GLY A 138 16.20 -5.98 -12.66
N ARG A 139 17.12 -6.89 -13.01
CA ARG A 139 18.34 -6.60 -13.78
C ARG A 139 18.33 -7.22 -15.18
N ALA A 140 17.29 -7.92 -15.56
CA ALA A 140 17.01 -8.40 -16.94
C ALA A 140 15.93 -7.50 -17.55
#